data_db2de555871dc60b4a20c9624789c245
#
_entry.id   db2de555871dc60b4a20c9624789c245
#
_cell.length_a   1.000
_cell.length_b   1.000
_cell.length_c   1.000
_cell.angle_alpha   90.00
_cell.angle_beta   90.00
_cell.angle_gamma   90.00
#
_symmetry.space_group_name_H-M   'P 1'
#
loop_
_entity.id
_entity.type
_entity.pdbx_description
1 polymer ?
#
loop_
_entity_poly.entity_id
_entity_poly.type
_entity_poly.pdbx_seq_one_letter_code
_entity_poly.pdbx_strand_id
1 'polypeptide(L)' 'MTELHFIVSQKDGIWQYSSRGDIAGHFDSREEAISAAVEEARESGVSGAKVIVQDTSMQQETVWQLE' A
#
# COMPACT_ATOMS: atom_id res chain seq x y z
N MET A 1 13.86 8.60 12.63
CA MET A 1 12.54 8.89 12.07
C MET A 1 12.06 7.76 11.19
N THR A 2 10.91 7.24 11.47
CA THR A 2 10.41 6.09 10.73
C THR A 2 9.27 6.53 9.83
N GLU A 3 9.45 6.37 8.53
CA GLU A 3 8.37 6.57 7.59
C GLU A 3 7.74 5.22 7.31
N LEU A 4 6.43 5.16 7.36
CA LEU A 4 5.70 3.94 7.09
C LEU A 4 5.03 4.06 5.73
N HIS A 5 5.49 3.25 4.78
CA HIS A 5 4.95 3.23 3.43
C HIS A 5 4.33 1.87 3.13
N PHE A 6 3.12 1.90 2.62
CA PHE A 6 2.44 0.72 2.12
C PHE A 6 2.43 0.82 0.61
N ILE A 7 3.12 -0.07 -0.06
CA ILE A 7 3.24 -0.02 -1.52
C ILE A 7 2.34 -1.08 -2.13
N VAL A 8 1.30 -0.62 -2.83
CA VAL A 8 0.35 -1.49 -3.52
C VAL A 8 0.87 -1.74 -4.93
N SER A 9 0.97 -2.99 -5.30
CA SER A 9 1.46 -3.35 -6.62
C SER A 9 0.76 -4.59 -7.13
N GLN A 10 0.90 -4.82 -8.43
CA GLN A 10 0.33 -5.97 -9.10
C GLN A 10 1.44 -6.86 -9.61
N LYS A 11 1.30 -8.15 -9.41
CA LYS A 11 2.22 -9.13 -9.96
C LYS A 11 1.41 -10.30 -10.47
N ASP A 12 1.58 -10.61 -11.77
CA ASP A 12 0.87 -11.73 -12.41
C ASP A 12 -0.64 -11.65 -12.25
N GLY A 13 -1.19 -10.45 -12.32
CA GLY A 13 -2.61 -10.22 -12.20
C GLY A 13 -3.15 -10.21 -10.79
N ILE A 14 -2.28 -10.36 -9.81
CA ILE A 14 -2.67 -10.40 -8.40
C ILE A 14 -2.21 -9.12 -7.72
N TRP A 15 -3.11 -8.46 -7.00
CA TRP A 15 -2.80 -7.26 -6.26
C TRP A 15 -2.33 -7.60 -4.85
N GLN A 16 -1.35 -6.85 -4.38
CA GLN A 16 -0.78 -7.02 -3.06
C GLN A 16 -0.25 -5.69 -2.56
N TYR A 17 0.05 -5.60 -1.26
CA TYR A 17 0.80 -4.47 -0.76
C TYR A 17 1.94 -4.95 0.12
N SER A 18 2.99 -4.14 0.21
CA SER A 18 4.13 -4.46 1.05
C SER A 18 4.38 -3.32 2.02
N SER A 19 4.89 -3.68 3.20
CA SER A 19 5.24 -2.72 4.23
C SER A 19 6.35 -3.32 5.07
N ARG A 20 7.46 -2.60 5.20
CA ARG A 20 8.59 -3.02 6.03
C ARG A 20 9.10 -4.42 5.69
N GLY A 21 9.06 -4.77 4.42
CA GLY A 21 9.52 -6.08 3.98
C GLY A 21 8.48 -7.19 4.05
N ASP A 22 7.34 -6.95 4.68
CA ASP A 22 6.24 -7.90 4.71
C ASP A 22 5.31 -7.67 3.53
N ILE A 23 4.82 -8.74 2.95
CA ILE A 23 3.90 -8.67 1.82
C ILE A 23 2.56 -9.26 2.24
N ALA A 24 1.50 -8.51 2.03
CA ALA A 24 0.14 -8.96 2.25
C ALA A 24 -0.62 -8.95 0.92
N GLY A 25 -1.36 -9.93 0.67
CA GLY A 25 -2.15 -10.06 -0.54
C GLY A 25 -2.63 -11.46 -0.50
N HIS A 26 -3.48 -11.82 -1.20
CA HIS A 26 -4.00 -11.73 -2.54
C HIS A 26 -5.27 -10.89 -2.57
N PHE A 27 -5.27 -9.88 -3.37
CA PHE A 27 -6.47 -9.08 -3.59
C PHE A 27 -6.86 -9.21 -5.06
N ASP A 28 -8.15 -9.22 -5.32
CA ASP A 28 -8.65 -9.38 -6.67
C ASP A 28 -8.64 -8.08 -7.46
N SER A 29 -8.56 -6.95 -6.78
CA SER A 29 -8.57 -5.66 -7.44
C SER A 29 -7.65 -4.68 -6.75
N ARG A 30 -7.28 -3.64 -7.50
CA ARG A 30 -6.50 -2.52 -7.00
C ARG A 30 -7.19 -1.87 -5.80
N GLU A 31 -8.50 -1.69 -5.91
CA GLU A 31 -9.26 -1.02 -4.87
C GLU A 31 -9.27 -1.81 -3.56
N GLU A 32 -9.38 -3.12 -3.64
CA GLU A 32 -9.33 -3.96 -2.45
C GLU A 32 -7.97 -3.87 -1.76
N ALA A 33 -6.91 -3.91 -2.55
CA ALA A 33 -5.56 -3.80 -2.00
C ALA A 33 -5.34 -2.44 -1.33
N ILE A 34 -5.80 -1.37 -1.97
CA ILE A 34 -5.69 -0.03 -1.42
C ILE A 34 -6.48 0.08 -0.12
N SER A 35 -7.72 -0.43 -0.09
CA SER A 35 -8.54 -0.38 1.12
C SER A 35 -7.88 -1.09 2.28
N ALA A 36 -7.33 -2.26 2.02
CA ALA A 36 -6.66 -3.03 3.06
C ALA A 36 -5.42 -2.30 3.58
N ALA A 37 -4.64 -1.72 2.67
CA ALA A 37 -3.45 -0.96 3.06
C ALA A 37 -3.83 0.29 3.86
N VAL A 38 -4.88 0.98 3.46
CA VAL A 38 -5.35 2.17 4.18
C VAL A 38 -5.79 1.79 5.60
N GLU A 39 -6.51 0.69 5.75
CA GLU A 39 -6.93 0.25 7.07
C GLU A 39 -5.74 -0.03 7.98
N GLU A 40 -4.74 -0.73 7.47
CA GLU A 40 -3.54 -1.00 8.26
C GLU A 40 -2.79 0.28 8.60
N ALA A 41 -2.69 1.19 7.65
CA ALA A 41 -2.01 2.46 7.88
C ALA A 41 -2.71 3.26 8.98
N ARG A 42 -4.05 3.27 8.96
CA ARG A 42 -4.83 3.95 9.98
C ARG A 42 -4.65 3.31 11.36
N GLU A 43 -4.67 1.99 11.40
CA GLU A 43 -4.51 1.25 12.65
C GLU A 43 -3.12 1.40 13.24
N SER A 44 -2.11 1.63 12.40
CA SER A 44 -0.76 1.83 12.88
C SER A 44 -0.62 3.09 13.73
N GLY A 45 -1.45 4.10 13.46
CA GLY A 45 -1.38 5.37 14.17
C GLY A 45 -0.12 6.17 13.88
N VAL A 46 0.67 5.75 12.88
CA VAL A 46 1.91 6.44 12.55
C VAL A 46 1.61 7.66 11.70
N SER A 47 1.90 8.84 12.25
CA SER A 47 1.71 10.09 11.53
C SER A 47 2.57 10.08 10.26
N GLY A 48 1.96 10.43 9.13
CA GLY A 48 2.67 10.43 7.86
C GLY A 48 2.70 9.11 7.13
N ALA A 49 2.04 8.08 7.66
CA ALA A 49 1.94 6.80 6.95
C ALA A 49 1.27 7.01 5.59
N LYS A 50 1.83 6.44 4.56
CA LYS A 50 1.36 6.65 3.18
C LYS A 50 1.02 5.33 2.51
N VAL A 51 -0.02 5.38 1.68
CA VAL A 51 -0.34 4.28 0.78
C VAL A 51 -0.01 4.73 -0.63
N ILE A 52 0.88 4.00 -1.27
CA ILE A 52 1.43 4.32 -2.58
C ILE A 52 1.08 3.18 -3.53
N VAL A 53 0.61 3.53 -4.73
CA VAL A 53 0.37 2.54 -5.77
C VAL A 53 1.51 2.61 -6.77
N GLN A 54 2.11 1.46 -7.03
CA GLN A 54 3.15 1.34 -8.05
C GLN A 54 2.56 0.56 -9.24
N ASP A 55 2.62 1.15 -10.41
CA ASP A 55 2.08 0.50 -11.60
C ASP A 55 3.15 -0.32 -12.33
N THR A 56 2.76 -0.97 -13.43
CA THR A 56 3.67 -1.83 -14.17
C THR A 56 4.78 -1.08 -14.89
N SER A 57 4.65 0.23 -15.02
CA SER A 57 5.70 1.07 -15.62
C SER A 57 6.62 1.66 -14.56
N MET A 58 6.54 1.17 -13.33
CA MET A 58 7.38 1.59 -12.19
C MET A 58 7.09 3.01 -11.70
N GLN A 59 5.95 3.57 -12.10
CA GLN A 59 5.52 4.86 -11.58
C GLN A 59 4.79 4.68 -10.26
N GLN A 60 5.00 5.61 -9.35
CA GLN A 60 4.40 5.56 -8.03
C GLN A 60 3.50 6.77 -7.82
N GLU A 61 2.36 6.53 -7.17
CA GLU A 61 1.42 7.58 -6.85
C GLU A 61 0.92 7.39 -5.42
N THR A 62 1.03 8.45 -4.62
CA THR A 62 0.49 8.41 -3.26
C THR A 62 -1.03 8.63 -3.35
N VAL A 63 -1.78 7.62 -2.94
CA VAL A 63 -3.25 7.68 -3.03
C VAL A 63 -3.90 7.98 -1.68
N TRP A 64 -3.15 7.88 -0.59
CA TRP A 64 -3.67 8.14 0.74
C TRP A 64 -2.51 8.42 1.69
N GLN A 65 -2.76 9.26 2.68
CA GLN A 65 -1.77 9.60 3.70
C GLN A 65 -2.46 9.90 5.01
N LEU A 66 -1.93 9.35 6.08
CA LEU A 66 -2.42 9.62 7.42
C LEU A 66 -1.80 10.92 7.95
N GLU A 67 -2.63 11.83 8.37
CA GLU A 67 -2.17 13.11 8.92
C GLU A 67 -1.90 13.06 10.42
#